data_042746cd233e68f8a7c1cad6bb1b979c
#
_entry.id   042746cd233e68f8a7c1cad6bb1b979c
#
_cell.length_a   1.000
_cell.length_b   1.000
_cell.length_c   1.000
_cell.angle_alpha   90.00
_cell.angle_beta   90.00
_cell.angle_gamma   90.00
#
_symmetry.space_group_name_H-M   'P 1'
#
loop_
_entity.id
_entity.type
_entity.pdbx_description
1 polymer ?
#
loop_
_entity_poly.entity_id
_entity_poly.type
_entity_poly.pdbx_seq_one_letter_code
_entity_poly.pdbx_strand_id
1 'polypeptide(L)'
;MTAPAAAEPTTADRRRWARYLVEERAEGLVYQKLAARRTGEEREILLSLADAERRHEQHWLDLLGAEPARLPKAGLRSRTLGWMAGRFGSIFVLALAQSAEARSPYDTEKWATPAMRADEKVHFEVVRGLAARGRRRLSGSFRAAVFGANDGLVSNLALVLGIGATGVSSGFVLFSGIAGLLAGALSMGAGEFVSVRSQRELLAATEANEDAAASAGDLDIDENELALVYRARGMEQEEALRRAHRIVAAARAGVLRTTTGPVRTQGDDHEIVGSDWTAAISSFLLFASGAIIPVLPWIFGLQGTTAVVVALVLVGVALLSTGAMVGILSGGPPLRRALRQLAIGFGAAAITYVLGLVFGVGAV
;
A
#
# COMPACT_ATOMS: atom_id res chain seq x y z
N MET A 1 22.03 -40.01 36.52
CA MET A 1 21.53 -38.61 36.53
C MET A 1 20.08 -38.63 36.16
N THR A 2 19.18 -38.52 37.14
CA THR A 2 17.73 -38.43 36.95
C THR A 2 17.44 -37.07 36.31
N ALA A 3 16.70 -37.09 35.19
CA ALA A 3 16.21 -35.84 34.54
C ALA A 3 15.37 -35.05 35.59
N PRO A 4 15.51 -33.72 35.67
CA PRO A 4 14.71 -32.93 36.58
C PRO A 4 13.25 -33.12 36.22
N ALA A 5 12.43 -33.46 37.24
CA ALA A 5 10.98 -33.62 37.11
C ALA A 5 10.40 -32.37 36.48
N ALA A 6 9.65 -32.53 35.37
CA ALA A 6 8.98 -31.44 34.71
C ALA A 6 8.09 -30.73 35.72
N ALA A 7 8.32 -29.43 35.94
CA ALA A 7 7.55 -28.63 36.88
C ALA A 7 6.06 -28.74 36.54
N GLU A 8 5.22 -29.08 37.54
CA GLU A 8 3.77 -29.14 37.34
C GLU A 8 3.22 -27.77 36.91
N PRO A 9 2.27 -27.74 35.96
CA PRO A 9 1.72 -26.48 35.45
C PRO A 9 0.89 -25.79 36.54
N THR A 10 1.16 -24.50 36.71
CA THR A 10 0.45 -23.67 37.67
C THR A 10 -0.89 -23.17 37.10
N THR A 11 -1.78 -22.69 37.99
CA THR A 11 -3.05 -22.06 37.57
C THR A 11 -2.79 -20.84 36.63
N ALA A 12 -1.68 -20.14 36.82
CA ALA A 12 -1.27 -19.03 35.94
C ALA A 12 -0.87 -19.53 34.56
N ASP A 13 -0.19 -20.67 34.46
CA ASP A 13 0.16 -21.31 33.20
C ASP A 13 -1.11 -21.69 32.41
N ARG A 14 -2.05 -22.36 33.07
CA ARG A 14 -3.31 -22.75 32.43
C ARG A 14 -4.14 -21.57 31.93
N ARG A 15 -4.16 -20.45 32.66
CA ARG A 15 -4.80 -19.20 32.20
C ARG A 15 -4.09 -18.60 30.99
N ARG A 16 -2.79 -18.75 30.92
CA ARG A 16 -1.97 -18.27 29.81
C ARG A 16 -2.22 -19.13 28.56
N TRP A 17 -2.21 -20.45 28.70
CA TRP A 17 -2.52 -21.39 27.60
C TRP A 17 -3.93 -21.18 27.05
N ALA A 18 -4.93 -20.95 27.90
CA ALA A 18 -6.28 -20.62 27.43
C ALA A 18 -6.34 -19.32 26.62
N ARG A 19 -5.46 -18.34 26.90
CA ARG A 19 -5.33 -17.13 26.06
C ARG A 19 -4.67 -17.44 24.73
N TYR A 20 -3.59 -18.21 24.73
CA TYR A 20 -2.93 -18.62 23.50
C TYR A 20 -3.88 -19.41 22.60
N LEU A 21 -4.58 -20.37 23.14
CA LEU A 21 -5.62 -21.12 22.42
C LEU A 21 -6.61 -20.22 21.69
N VAL A 22 -7.07 -19.16 22.33
CA VAL A 22 -8.04 -18.23 21.73
C VAL A 22 -7.40 -17.35 20.68
N GLU A 23 -6.14 -16.94 20.85
CA GLU A 23 -5.41 -16.15 19.86
C GLU A 23 -5.11 -16.98 18.59
N GLU A 24 -4.66 -18.25 18.73
CA GLU A 24 -4.43 -19.15 17.60
C GLU A 24 -5.72 -19.36 16.77
N ARG A 25 -6.85 -19.60 17.46
CA ARG A 25 -8.16 -19.70 16.80
C ARG A 25 -8.51 -18.42 16.03
N ALA A 26 -8.24 -17.28 16.62
CA ALA A 26 -8.53 -15.99 15.99
C ALA A 26 -7.64 -15.74 14.77
N GLU A 27 -6.36 -16.11 14.82
CA GLU A 27 -5.38 -15.97 13.73
C GLU A 27 -5.72 -16.94 12.59
N GLY A 28 -5.96 -18.21 12.88
CA GLY A 28 -6.42 -19.18 11.89
C GLY A 28 -7.70 -18.75 11.17
N LEU A 29 -8.66 -18.16 11.92
CA LEU A 29 -9.88 -17.59 11.32
C LEU A 29 -9.61 -16.39 10.42
N VAL A 30 -8.63 -15.54 10.73
CA VAL A 30 -8.19 -14.43 9.88
C VAL A 30 -7.67 -14.97 8.55
N TYR A 31 -6.78 -15.97 8.59
CA TYR A 31 -6.22 -16.56 7.37
C TYR A 31 -7.30 -17.27 6.53
N GLN A 32 -8.25 -17.97 7.13
CA GLN A 32 -9.39 -18.57 6.41
C GLN A 32 -10.24 -17.50 5.71
N LYS A 33 -10.57 -16.39 6.40
CA LYS A 33 -11.34 -15.28 5.81
C LYS A 33 -10.59 -14.60 4.66
N LEU A 34 -9.28 -14.46 4.77
CA LEU A 34 -8.44 -13.94 3.70
C LEU A 34 -8.40 -14.89 2.52
N ALA A 35 -8.23 -16.19 2.76
CA ALA A 35 -8.23 -17.24 1.74
C ALA A 35 -9.55 -17.31 0.96
N ALA A 36 -10.69 -17.10 1.64
CA ALA A 36 -12.00 -17.10 1.00
C ALA A 36 -12.18 -16.01 -0.08
N ARG A 37 -11.31 -14.99 -0.08
CA ARG A 37 -11.32 -13.88 -1.03
C ARG A 37 -10.19 -13.94 -2.04
N ARG A 38 -9.47 -15.05 -2.10
CA ARG A 38 -8.33 -15.27 -2.99
C ARG A 38 -8.52 -16.52 -3.81
N THR A 39 -7.76 -16.58 -4.91
CA THR A 39 -7.71 -17.74 -5.81
C THR A 39 -6.27 -18.13 -6.06
N GLY A 40 -6.04 -19.33 -6.55
CA GLY A 40 -4.72 -19.84 -6.91
C GLY A 40 -3.77 -19.94 -5.70
N GLU A 41 -2.50 -19.76 -5.95
CA GLU A 41 -1.40 -19.95 -4.98
C GLU A 41 -1.57 -19.14 -3.69
N GLU A 42 -2.03 -17.88 -3.77
CA GLU A 42 -2.23 -17.05 -2.58
C GLU A 42 -3.27 -17.66 -1.62
N ARG A 43 -4.32 -18.27 -2.17
CA ARG A 43 -5.35 -18.97 -1.37
C ARG A 43 -4.77 -20.19 -0.68
N GLU A 44 -3.98 -20.99 -1.38
CA GLU A 44 -3.36 -22.20 -0.85
C GLU A 44 -2.39 -21.88 0.27
N ILE A 45 -1.55 -20.86 0.10
CA ILE A 45 -0.63 -20.39 1.15
C ILE A 45 -1.40 -19.96 2.40
N LEU A 46 -2.48 -19.19 2.27
CA LEU A 46 -3.28 -18.73 3.40
C LEU A 46 -3.99 -19.88 4.13
N LEU A 47 -4.44 -20.90 3.40
CA LEU A 47 -5.02 -22.10 4.00
C LEU A 47 -3.96 -22.93 4.76
N SER A 48 -2.75 -23.02 4.22
CA SER A 48 -1.63 -23.70 4.87
C SER A 48 -1.23 -23.01 6.18
N LEU A 49 -1.26 -21.68 6.23
CA LEU A 49 -1.09 -20.92 7.48
C LEU A 49 -2.21 -21.23 8.48
N ALA A 50 -3.47 -21.20 8.03
CA ALA A 50 -4.60 -21.54 8.92
C ALA A 50 -4.53 -22.96 9.47
N ASP A 51 -3.96 -23.89 8.72
CA ASP A 51 -3.73 -25.28 9.18
C ASP A 51 -2.58 -25.36 10.19
N ALA A 52 -1.56 -24.50 10.07
CA ALA A 52 -0.49 -24.40 11.05
C ALA A 52 -1.03 -23.88 12.39
N GLU A 53 -1.84 -22.78 12.37
CA GLU A 53 -2.48 -22.25 13.59
C GLU A 53 -3.37 -23.28 14.27
N ARG A 54 -4.02 -24.15 13.51
CA ARG A 54 -4.81 -25.27 14.09
C ARG A 54 -3.94 -26.30 14.79
N ARG A 55 -2.70 -26.54 14.34
CA ARG A 55 -1.75 -27.41 15.07
C ARG A 55 -1.27 -26.75 16.37
N HIS A 56 -1.05 -25.44 16.37
CA HIS A 56 -0.71 -24.67 17.57
C HIS A 56 -1.88 -24.70 18.57
N GLU A 57 -3.11 -24.48 18.09
CA GLU A 57 -4.34 -24.61 18.88
C GLU A 57 -4.42 -25.98 19.57
N GLN A 58 -4.19 -27.06 18.80
CA GLN A 58 -4.25 -28.44 19.35
C GLN A 58 -3.20 -28.66 20.45
N HIS A 59 -1.98 -28.13 20.29
CA HIS A 59 -0.94 -28.18 21.31
C HIS A 59 -1.40 -27.55 22.65
N TRP A 60 -2.03 -26.40 22.60
CA TRP A 60 -2.56 -25.77 23.84
C TRP A 60 -3.73 -26.52 24.42
N LEU A 61 -4.59 -27.12 23.62
CA LEU A 61 -5.68 -27.99 24.07
C LEU A 61 -5.13 -29.22 24.78
N ASP A 62 -4.11 -29.86 24.23
CA ASP A 62 -3.47 -31.05 24.81
C ASP A 62 -2.87 -30.74 26.19
N LEU A 63 -2.22 -29.58 26.34
CA LEU A 63 -1.68 -29.11 27.62
C LEU A 63 -2.77 -28.78 28.65
N LEU A 64 -3.92 -28.27 28.19
CA LEU A 64 -5.07 -27.98 29.04
C LEU A 64 -5.80 -29.25 29.49
N GLY A 65 -5.66 -30.36 28.73
CA GLY A 65 -6.31 -31.65 28.95
C GLY A 65 -7.81 -31.71 28.56
N ALA A 66 -8.47 -30.57 28.52
CA ALA A 66 -9.82 -30.37 28.00
C ALA A 66 -10.05 -28.90 27.69
N GLU A 67 -11.01 -28.61 26.82
CA GLU A 67 -11.42 -27.23 26.54
C GLU A 67 -12.06 -26.62 27.81
N PRO A 68 -11.55 -25.47 28.28
CA PRO A 68 -12.11 -24.80 29.45
C PRO A 68 -13.57 -24.39 29.21
N ALA A 69 -14.43 -24.62 30.21
CA ALA A 69 -15.85 -24.28 30.14
C ALA A 69 -16.11 -22.79 29.88
N ARG A 70 -15.14 -21.95 30.20
CA ARG A 70 -15.15 -20.50 29.87
C ARG A 70 -13.79 -20.09 29.30
N LEU A 71 -13.74 -19.85 28.00
CA LEU A 71 -12.58 -19.27 27.32
C LEU A 71 -12.54 -17.75 27.53
N PRO A 72 -11.35 -17.14 27.65
CA PRO A 72 -11.20 -15.71 27.62
C PRO A 72 -11.64 -15.18 26.24
N LYS A 73 -11.97 -13.89 26.17
CA LYS A 73 -12.23 -13.26 24.87
C LYS A 73 -10.92 -13.01 24.16
N ALA A 74 -10.87 -13.23 22.85
CA ALA A 74 -9.76 -12.83 22.02
C ALA A 74 -9.43 -11.33 22.21
N GLY A 75 -8.17 -10.99 22.14
CA GLY A 75 -7.70 -9.62 22.30
C GLY A 75 -8.41 -8.65 21.34
N LEU A 76 -8.50 -7.39 21.73
CA LEU A 76 -9.15 -6.37 20.89
C LEU A 76 -8.53 -6.32 19.48
N ARG A 77 -7.23 -6.52 19.41
CA ARG A 77 -6.47 -6.55 18.15
C ARG A 77 -6.90 -7.70 17.23
N SER A 78 -6.92 -8.94 17.74
CA SER A 78 -7.31 -10.13 16.97
C SER A 78 -8.77 -10.05 16.51
N ARG A 79 -9.64 -9.47 17.36
CA ARG A 79 -11.04 -9.21 17.01
C ARG A 79 -11.16 -8.16 15.89
N THR A 80 -10.40 -7.07 15.95
CA THR A 80 -10.39 -6.03 14.90
C THR A 80 -9.81 -6.58 13.60
N LEU A 81 -8.72 -7.36 13.65
CA LEU A 81 -8.16 -8.05 12.49
C LEU A 81 -9.19 -9.01 11.85
N GLY A 82 -9.86 -9.83 12.65
CA GLY A 82 -10.90 -10.75 12.18
C GLY A 82 -12.10 -10.04 11.53
N TRP A 83 -12.50 -8.87 12.06
CA TRP A 83 -13.53 -8.04 11.46
C TRP A 83 -13.05 -7.40 10.15
N MET A 84 -11.84 -6.84 10.13
CA MET A 84 -11.23 -6.24 8.95
C MET A 84 -11.01 -7.25 7.82
N ALA A 85 -10.57 -8.48 8.14
CA ALA A 85 -10.41 -9.55 7.17
C ALA A 85 -11.74 -9.89 6.47
N GLY A 86 -12.85 -9.78 7.19
CA GLY A 86 -14.19 -9.96 6.64
C GLY A 86 -14.73 -8.77 5.83
N ARG A 87 -14.27 -7.55 6.08
CA ARG A 87 -14.88 -6.32 5.51
C ARG A 87 -14.01 -5.61 4.48
N PHE A 88 -12.70 -5.52 4.72
CA PHE A 88 -11.76 -4.75 3.92
C PHE A 88 -10.83 -5.67 3.11
N GLY A 89 -10.23 -5.12 2.08
CA GLY A 89 -9.31 -5.87 1.22
C GLY A 89 -8.07 -6.37 1.98
N SER A 90 -7.51 -7.45 1.45
CA SER A 90 -6.48 -8.27 2.08
C SER A 90 -5.16 -7.58 2.42
N ILE A 91 -4.77 -6.50 1.71
CA ILE A 91 -3.43 -5.91 1.84
C ILE A 91 -3.23 -5.23 3.19
N PHE A 92 -4.23 -4.48 3.66
CA PHE A 92 -4.21 -3.88 4.99
C PHE A 92 -4.19 -4.94 6.10
N VAL A 93 -4.99 -5.97 5.92
CA VAL A 93 -5.09 -7.06 6.91
C VAL A 93 -3.79 -7.85 6.96
N LEU A 94 -3.18 -8.17 5.82
CA LEU A 94 -1.87 -8.83 5.77
C LEU A 94 -0.76 -7.97 6.39
N ALA A 95 -0.76 -6.65 6.16
CA ALA A 95 0.21 -5.75 6.79
C ALA A 95 0.03 -5.65 8.32
N LEU A 96 -1.22 -5.73 8.80
CA LEU A 96 -1.52 -5.78 10.23
C LEU A 96 -1.22 -7.15 10.84
N ALA A 97 -1.50 -8.25 10.13
CA ALA A 97 -1.14 -9.61 10.52
C ALA A 97 0.38 -9.75 10.63
N GLN A 98 1.15 -9.27 9.66
CA GLN A 98 2.61 -9.20 9.73
C GLN A 98 3.11 -8.56 11.04
N SER A 99 2.43 -7.49 11.48
CA SER A 99 2.78 -6.85 12.75
C SER A 99 2.31 -7.63 13.97
N ALA A 100 1.40 -8.60 13.81
CA ALA A 100 0.99 -9.54 14.86
C ALA A 100 2.04 -10.61 15.07
N GLU A 101 2.40 -11.32 14.01
CA GLU A 101 3.44 -12.35 13.98
C GLU A 101 4.78 -11.88 14.55
N ALA A 102 5.18 -10.64 14.27
CA ALA A 102 6.40 -10.03 14.81
C ALA A 102 6.46 -9.94 16.34
N ARG A 103 5.37 -10.25 17.05
CA ARG A 103 5.21 -10.12 18.51
C ARG A 103 4.81 -11.42 19.17
N SER A 104 5.03 -12.55 18.51
CA SER A 104 4.74 -13.86 19.09
C SER A 104 5.43 -14.00 20.45
N PRO A 105 4.70 -14.42 21.50
CA PRO A 105 5.26 -14.62 22.83
C PRO A 105 6.07 -15.90 22.96
N TYR A 106 6.17 -16.71 21.91
CA TYR A 106 6.68 -18.08 21.99
C TYR A 106 8.21 -18.15 22.17
N ASP A 107 8.96 -17.12 21.84
CA ASP A 107 10.40 -17.08 22.12
C ASP A 107 10.72 -17.20 23.62
N THR A 108 9.82 -16.71 24.48
CA THR A 108 9.98 -16.72 25.95
C THR A 108 9.07 -17.76 26.66
N GLU A 109 8.13 -18.36 25.94
CA GLU A 109 7.18 -19.31 26.52
C GLU A 109 7.82 -20.70 26.61
N LYS A 110 7.99 -21.18 27.85
CA LYS A 110 8.65 -22.48 28.14
C LYS A 110 7.88 -23.70 27.63
N TRP A 111 6.57 -23.56 27.47
CA TRP A 111 5.67 -24.63 27.05
C TRP A 111 5.42 -24.65 25.54
N ALA A 112 5.87 -23.64 24.80
CA ALA A 112 5.89 -23.67 23.36
C ALA A 112 6.97 -24.62 22.85
N THR A 113 6.63 -25.42 21.84
CA THR A 113 7.59 -26.35 21.24
C THR A 113 8.64 -25.60 20.40
N PRO A 114 9.81 -26.19 20.15
CA PRO A 114 10.77 -25.62 19.19
C PRO A 114 10.17 -25.46 17.79
N ALA A 115 9.28 -26.36 17.37
CA ALA A 115 8.57 -26.30 16.09
C ALA A 115 7.65 -25.06 16.04
N MET A 116 6.80 -24.82 17.05
CA MET A 116 5.95 -23.63 17.11
C MET A 116 6.74 -22.33 17.01
N ARG A 117 7.88 -22.23 17.70
CA ARG A 117 8.78 -21.07 17.61
C ARG A 117 9.37 -20.86 16.20
N ALA A 118 9.65 -21.96 15.51
CA ALA A 118 10.15 -21.90 14.13
C ALA A 118 9.00 -21.52 13.17
N ASP A 119 7.82 -22.09 13.34
CA ASP A 119 6.63 -21.81 12.54
C ASP A 119 6.27 -20.33 12.60
N GLU A 120 6.24 -19.70 13.78
CA GLU A 120 5.99 -18.26 13.94
C GLU A 120 6.93 -17.37 13.12
N LYS A 121 8.22 -17.72 13.09
CA LYS A 121 9.20 -16.99 12.29
C LYS A 121 8.96 -17.16 10.79
N VAL A 122 8.57 -18.37 10.39
CA VAL A 122 8.21 -18.64 8.99
C VAL A 122 6.90 -17.96 8.61
N HIS A 123 5.88 -17.99 9.48
CA HIS A 123 4.61 -17.28 9.28
C HIS A 123 4.83 -15.79 9.05
N PHE A 124 5.66 -15.16 9.88
CA PHE A 124 6.05 -13.77 9.68
C PHE A 124 6.60 -13.49 8.27
N GLU A 125 7.54 -14.32 7.77
CA GLU A 125 8.13 -14.14 6.44
C GLU A 125 7.14 -14.43 5.31
N VAL A 126 6.27 -15.44 5.46
CA VAL A 126 5.21 -15.75 4.49
C VAL A 126 4.23 -14.59 4.38
N VAL A 127 3.71 -14.11 5.51
CA VAL A 127 2.77 -12.97 5.54
C VAL A 127 3.44 -11.70 5.01
N ARG A 128 4.72 -11.49 5.33
CA ARG A 128 5.52 -10.40 4.77
C ARG A 128 5.65 -10.50 3.24
N GLY A 129 5.88 -11.70 2.70
CA GLY A 129 5.94 -11.96 1.28
C GLY A 129 4.62 -11.67 0.57
N LEU A 130 3.50 -12.16 1.12
CA LEU A 130 2.15 -11.88 0.60
C LEU A 130 1.81 -10.39 0.65
N ALA A 131 2.10 -9.73 1.77
CA ALA A 131 1.92 -8.29 1.91
C ALA A 131 2.79 -7.50 0.91
N ALA A 132 4.02 -7.94 0.62
CA ALA A 132 4.89 -7.31 -0.36
C ALA A 132 4.38 -7.47 -1.80
N ARG A 133 3.85 -8.64 -2.18
CA ARG A 133 3.18 -8.86 -3.48
C ARG A 133 1.98 -7.91 -3.63
N GLY A 134 1.15 -7.81 -2.60
CA GLY A 134 0.00 -6.91 -2.57
C GLY A 134 0.41 -5.43 -2.68
N ARG A 135 1.45 -5.01 -1.96
CA ARG A 135 1.98 -3.63 -2.03
C ARG A 135 2.49 -3.27 -3.42
N ARG A 136 3.16 -4.19 -4.11
CA ARG A 136 3.63 -3.95 -5.49
C ARG A 136 2.47 -3.68 -6.45
N ARG A 137 1.38 -4.44 -6.35
CA ARG A 137 0.17 -4.24 -7.17
C ARG A 137 -0.54 -2.91 -6.88
N LEU A 138 -0.47 -2.39 -5.65
CA LEU A 138 -1.10 -1.13 -5.26
C LEU A 138 -0.19 0.09 -5.35
N SER A 139 1.14 -0.09 -5.52
CA SER A 139 2.12 0.97 -5.25
C SER A 139 1.91 2.25 -6.09
N GLY A 140 1.47 2.13 -7.33
CA GLY A 140 1.21 3.27 -8.21
C GLY A 140 -0.03 4.07 -7.80
N SER A 141 -1.19 3.45 -7.88
CA SER A 141 -2.48 4.12 -7.63
C SER A 141 -2.70 4.52 -6.18
N PHE A 142 -2.28 3.67 -5.22
CA PHE A 142 -2.40 3.99 -3.80
C PHE A 142 -1.47 5.14 -3.38
N ARG A 143 -0.24 5.16 -3.90
CA ARG A 143 0.69 6.26 -3.66
C ARG A 143 0.11 7.56 -4.18
N ALA A 144 -0.37 7.60 -5.41
CA ALA A 144 -1.02 8.77 -6.00
C ALA A 144 -2.24 9.22 -5.18
N ALA A 145 -3.08 8.26 -4.72
CA ALA A 145 -4.23 8.54 -3.89
C ALA A 145 -3.87 9.22 -2.57
N VAL A 146 -2.92 8.65 -1.83
CA VAL A 146 -2.52 9.20 -0.53
C VAL A 146 -1.82 10.55 -0.71
N PHE A 147 -0.96 10.70 -1.72
CA PHE A 147 -0.32 11.98 -2.00
C PHE A 147 -1.34 13.03 -2.40
N GLY A 148 -2.28 12.72 -3.32
CA GLY A 148 -3.29 13.66 -3.78
C GLY A 148 -4.18 14.15 -2.64
N ALA A 149 -4.76 13.23 -1.87
CA ALA A 149 -5.62 13.59 -0.75
C ALA A 149 -4.87 14.38 0.34
N ASN A 150 -3.63 13.98 0.64
CA ASN A 150 -2.81 14.66 1.63
C ASN A 150 -2.39 16.05 1.20
N ASP A 151 -2.03 16.21 -0.08
CA ASP A 151 -1.68 17.52 -0.65
C ASP A 151 -2.89 18.46 -0.60
N GLY A 152 -4.07 17.98 -0.98
CA GLY A 152 -5.32 18.73 -0.85
C GLY A 152 -5.64 19.14 0.59
N LEU A 153 -5.46 18.23 1.57
CA LEU A 153 -5.65 18.53 2.99
C LEU A 153 -4.75 19.65 3.47
N VAL A 154 -3.44 19.55 3.19
CA VAL A 154 -2.43 20.47 3.72
C VAL A 154 -2.47 21.81 3.00
N SER A 155 -2.48 21.81 1.66
CA SER A 155 -2.43 23.03 0.85
C SER A 155 -3.67 23.90 1.06
N ASN A 156 -4.85 23.27 1.07
CA ASN A 156 -6.09 24.02 1.24
C ASN A 156 -6.35 24.45 2.69
N LEU A 157 -5.91 23.66 3.69
CA LEU A 157 -5.88 24.12 5.09
C LEU A 157 -5.00 25.37 5.24
N ALA A 158 -3.78 25.31 4.71
CA ALA A 158 -2.84 26.41 4.74
C ALA A 158 -3.42 27.66 4.08
N LEU A 159 -4.11 27.51 2.95
CA LEU A 159 -4.76 28.59 2.21
C LEU A 159 -5.88 29.24 3.05
N VAL A 160 -6.85 28.45 3.55
CA VAL A 160 -8.00 29.01 4.27
C VAL A 160 -7.59 29.64 5.61
N LEU A 161 -6.59 29.08 6.28
CA LEU A 161 -6.06 29.67 7.52
C LEU A 161 -5.26 30.94 7.24
N GLY A 162 -4.42 30.94 6.22
CA GLY A 162 -3.65 32.14 5.83
C GLY A 162 -4.55 33.29 5.44
N ILE A 163 -5.55 33.04 4.60
CA ILE A 163 -6.52 34.06 4.18
C ILE A 163 -7.41 34.47 5.36
N GLY A 164 -7.89 33.52 6.17
CA GLY A 164 -8.71 33.82 7.34
C GLY A 164 -7.99 34.68 8.37
N ALA A 165 -6.69 34.55 8.50
CA ALA A 165 -5.86 35.34 9.43
C ALA A 165 -5.72 36.81 9.04
N THR A 166 -5.99 37.16 7.76
CA THR A 166 -5.99 38.57 7.32
C THR A 166 -7.20 39.37 7.80
N GLY A 167 -8.20 38.73 8.44
CA GLY A 167 -9.39 39.39 8.93
C GLY A 167 -10.52 39.59 7.89
N VAL A 168 -10.41 38.97 6.71
CA VAL A 168 -11.43 39.03 5.68
C VAL A 168 -12.71 38.30 6.08
N SER A 169 -13.82 38.58 5.38
CA SER A 169 -15.10 37.94 5.65
C SER A 169 -15.06 36.41 5.45
N SER A 170 -15.87 35.68 6.21
CA SER A 170 -16.02 34.24 6.10
C SER A 170 -16.45 33.77 4.69
N GLY A 171 -17.22 34.61 3.97
CA GLY A 171 -17.58 34.36 2.57
C GLY A 171 -16.37 34.41 1.64
N PHE A 172 -15.43 35.31 1.89
CA PHE A 172 -14.20 35.36 1.11
C PHE A 172 -13.26 34.19 1.41
N VAL A 173 -13.18 33.74 2.65
CA VAL A 173 -12.45 32.52 3.04
C VAL A 173 -13.04 31.29 2.32
N LEU A 174 -14.37 31.16 2.34
CA LEU A 174 -15.08 30.09 1.64
C LEU A 174 -14.76 30.09 0.13
N PHE A 175 -14.94 31.26 -0.51
CA PHE A 175 -14.65 31.42 -1.94
C PHE A 175 -13.20 31.04 -2.28
N SER A 176 -12.26 31.52 -1.49
CA SER A 176 -10.84 31.22 -1.68
C SER A 176 -10.52 29.74 -1.47
N GLY A 177 -11.13 29.10 -0.47
CA GLY A 177 -11.01 27.67 -0.24
C GLY A 177 -11.55 26.81 -1.39
N ILE A 178 -12.70 27.19 -1.96
CA ILE A 178 -13.26 26.50 -3.14
C ILE A 178 -12.38 26.76 -4.38
N ALA A 179 -11.94 27.99 -4.59
CA ALA A 179 -11.04 28.32 -5.71
C ALA A 179 -9.71 27.56 -5.62
N GLY A 180 -9.12 27.48 -4.42
CA GLY A 180 -7.91 26.71 -4.15
C GLY A 180 -8.09 25.22 -4.39
N LEU A 181 -9.22 24.65 -3.94
CA LEU A 181 -9.58 23.25 -4.21
C LEU A 181 -9.66 23.00 -5.72
N LEU A 182 -10.39 23.80 -6.46
CA LEU A 182 -10.55 23.62 -7.91
C LEU A 182 -9.23 23.80 -8.66
N ALA A 183 -8.48 24.86 -8.35
CA ALA A 183 -7.19 25.12 -8.98
C ALA A 183 -6.18 23.99 -8.73
N GLY A 184 -6.08 23.52 -7.48
CA GLY A 184 -5.21 22.41 -7.12
C GLY A 184 -5.63 21.09 -7.76
N ALA A 185 -6.92 20.76 -7.73
CA ALA A 185 -7.44 19.54 -8.33
C ALA A 185 -7.23 19.51 -9.86
N LEU A 186 -7.50 20.63 -10.55
CA LEU A 186 -7.26 20.76 -11.99
C LEU A 186 -5.78 20.65 -12.33
N SER A 187 -4.92 21.36 -11.59
CA SER A 187 -3.48 21.30 -11.77
C SER A 187 -2.92 19.90 -11.61
N MET A 188 -3.34 19.19 -10.54
CA MET A 188 -2.88 17.84 -10.25
C MET A 188 -3.39 16.84 -11.29
N GLY A 189 -4.66 16.94 -11.71
CA GLY A 189 -5.22 16.12 -12.78
C GLY A 189 -4.52 16.33 -14.12
N ALA A 190 -4.26 17.59 -14.51
CA ALA A 190 -3.54 17.93 -15.73
C ALA A 190 -2.08 17.44 -15.69
N GLY A 191 -1.40 17.60 -14.54
CA GLY A 191 -0.04 17.12 -14.35
C GLY A 191 0.08 15.61 -14.51
N GLU A 192 -0.86 14.87 -13.91
CA GLU A 192 -0.90 13.40 -14.02
C GLU A 192 -1.20 12.94 -15.45
N PHE A 193 -2.13 13.62 -16.15
CA PHE A 193 -2.40 13.35 -17.57
C PHE A 193 -1.13 13.47 -18.42
N VAL A 194 -0.42 14.59 -18.29
CA VAL A 194 0.82 14.84 -19.06
C VAL A 194 1.89 13.83 -18.69
N SER A 195 2.06 13.52 -17.42
CA SER A 195 3.05 12.55 -16.93
C SER A 195 2.83 11.16 -17.52
N VAL A 196 1.61 10.64 -17.41
CA VAL A 196 1.25 9.30 -17.95
C VAL A 196 1.36 9.28 -19.46
N ARG A 197 0.92 10.34 -20.14
CA ARG A 197 1.03 10.49 -21.59
C ARG A 197 2.47 10.45 -22.06
N SER A 198 3.32 11.27 -21.43
CA SER A 198 4.75 11.32 -21.78
C SER A 198 5.46 9.99 -21.53
N GLN A 199 5.12 9.28 -20.44
CA GLN A 199 5.66 7.94 -20.20
C GLN A 199 5.28 6.96 -21.30
N ARG A 200 4.03 7.00 -21.77
CA ARG A 200 3.58 6.16 -22.89
C ARG A 200 4.28 6.49 -24.19
N GLU A 201 4.43 7.79 -24.49
CA GLU A 201 5.14 8.26 -25.69
C GLU A 201 6.61 7.83 -25.67
N LEU A 202 7.27 7.91 -24.50
CA LEU A 202 8.63 7.41 -24.32
C LEU A 202 8.73 5.89 -24.53
N LEU A 203 7.78 5.12 -23.97
CA LEU A 203 7.74 3.68 -24.17
C LEU A 203 7.50 3.32 -25.64
N ALA A 204 6.55 3.98 -26.30
CA ALA A 204 6.28 3.78 -27.72
C ALA A 204 7.50 4.11 -28.60
N ALA A 205 8.26 5.14 -28.25
CA ALA A 205 9.51 5.50 -28.95
C ALA A 205 10.63 4.46 -28.77
N THR A 206 10.55 3.61 -27.72
CA THR A 206 11.52 2.53 -27.49
C THR A 206 11.05 1.18 -28.05
N GLU A 207 9.80 1.08 -28.55
CA GLU A 207 9.33 -0.13 -29.23
C GLU A 207 10.11 -0.34 -30.54
N ALA A 208 10.36 -1.63 -30.83
CA ALA A 208 11.04 -1.99 -32.07
C ALA A 208 10.12 -1.68 -33.26
N ASN A 209 10.67 -1.01 -34.27
CA ASN A 209 9.97 -0.82 -35.53
C ASN A 209 9.58 -2.20 -36.12
N GLU A 210 8.30 -2.39 -36.41
CA GLU A 210 7.78 -3.62 -37.02
C GLU A 210 8.43 -3.88 -38.38
N ASP A 211 8.79 -2.82 -39.12
CA ASP A 211 9.48 -2.91 -40.41
C ASP A 211 10.89 -3.50 -40.27
N ALA A 212 11.59 -3.24 -39.17
CA ALA A 212 12.89 -3.83 -38.89
C ALA A 212 12.78 -5.32 -38.59
N ALA A 213 11.69 -5.77 -37.95
CA ALA A 213 11.43 -7.19 -37.74
C ALA A 213 11.01 -7.90 -39.05
N ALA A 214 10.26 -7.23 -39.91
CA ALA A 214 9.87 -7.76 -41.22
C ALA A 214 11.07 -7.93 -42.17
N SER A 215 12.06 -7.03 -42.07
CA SER A 215 13.31 -7.09 -42.84
C SER A 215 14.32 -8.10 -42.31
N ALA A 216 14.03 -8.77 -41.17
CA ALA A 216 15.01 -9.70 -40.55
C ALA A 216 15.33 -10.92 -41.43
N GLY A 217 14.46 -11.25 -42.41
CA GLY A 217 14.69 -12.32 -43.39
C GLY A 217 15.78 -12.02 -44.42
N ASP A 218 16.00 -10.73 -44.69
CA ASP A 218 16.93 -10.24 -45.70
C ASP A 218 18.31 -9.91 -45.11
N LEU A 219 18.47 -9.99 -43.78
CA LEU A 219 19.73 -9.74 -43.09
C LEU A 219 20.77 -10.83 -43.39
N ASP A 220 22.03 -10.42 -43.58
CA ASP A 220 23.15 -11.34 -43.64
C ASP A 220 23.44 -11.92 -42.21
N ILE A 221 23.61 -13.24 -42.14
CA ILE A 221 23.83 -13.91 -40.87
C ILE A 221 25.20 -13.57 -40.29
N ASP A 222 26.21 -13.40 -41.14
CA ASP A 222 27.60 -13.14 -40.73
C ASP A 222 27.83 -11.70 -40.31
N GLU A 223 27.05 -10.75 -40.89
CA GLU A 223 27.08 -9.33 -40.54
C GLU A 223 25.76 -8.91 -39.84
N ASN A 224 25.35 -9.68 -38.87
CA ASN A 224 24.01 -9.59 -38.28
C ASN A 224 23.80 -8.32 -37.47
N GLU A 225 23.31 -7.25 -38.10
CA GLU A 225 22.99 -5.98 -37.46
C GLU A 225 21.86 -6.08 -36.43
N LEU A 226 21.00 -7.10 -36.53
CA LEU A 226 19.96 -7.34 -35.54
C LEU A 226 20.55 -7.59 -34.15
N ALA A 227 21.73 -8.21 -34.05
CA ALA A 227 22.43 -8.36 -32.78
C ALA A 227 22.84 -7.02 -32.17
N LEU A 228 23.15 -6.00 -33.02
CA LEU A 228 23.48 -4.66 -32.55
C LEU A 228 22.25 -3.99 -31.90
N VAL A 229 21.05 -4.23 -32.44
CA VAL A 229 19.81 -3.71 -31.85
C VAL A 229 19.60 -4.27 -30.43
N TYR A 230 19.83 -5.57 -30.21
CA TYR A 230 19.71 -6.18 -28.89
C TYR A 230 20.80 -5.69 -27.93
N ARG A 231 22.02 -5.51 -28.42
CA ARG A 231 23.14 -4.94 -27.62
C ARG A 231 22.84 -3.49 -27.21
N ALA A 232 22.34 -2.69 -28.14
CA ALA A 232 21.92 -1.30 -27.85
C ALA A 232 20.80 -1.22 -26.79
N ARG A 233 20.02 -2.30 -26.62
CA ARG A 233 18.99 -2.45 -25.58
C ARG A 233 19.51 -3.09 -24.29
N GLY A 234 20.83 -3.25 -24.15
CA GLY A 234 21.47 -3.73 -22.92
C GLY A 234 21.64 -5.26 -22.82
N MET A 235 21.38 -6.01 -23.91
CA MET A 235 21.63 -7.44 -23.93
C MET A 235 23.13 -7.73 -24.11
N GLU A 236 23.64 -8.78 -23.43
CA GLU A 236 25.01 -9.19 -23.57
C GLU A 236 25.32 -9.70 -24.99
N GLN A 237 26.53 -9.51 -25.44
CA GLN A 237 26.93 -9.77 -26.85
C GLN A 237 26.61 -11.19 -27.33
N GLU A 238 26.97 -12.22 -26.54
CA GLU A 238 26.72 -13.59 -26.94
C GLU A 238 25.22 -13.94 -26.98
N GLU A 239 24.45 -13.41 -26.03
CA GLU A 239 22.99 -13.61 -26.00
C GLU A 239 22.30 -12.90 -27.16
N ALA A 240 22.73 -11.67 -27.45
CA ALA A 240 22.24 -10.90 -28.59
C ALA A 240 22.47 -11.60 -29.92
N LEU A 241 23.68 -12.15 -30.12
CA LEU A 241 24.01 -12.94 -31.32
C LEU A 241 23.15 -14.20 -31.43
N ARG A 242 23.09 -15.01 -30.36
CA ARG A 242 22.25 -16.23 -30.34
C ARG A 242 20.78 -15.93 -30.64
N ARG A 243 20.26 -14.80 -30.14
CA ARG A 243 18.87 -14.39 -30.37
C ARG A 243 18.68 -13.93 -31.80
N ALA A 244 19.59 -13.13 -32.35
CA ALA A 244 19.55 -12.65 -33.71
C ALA A 244 19.59 -13.79 -34.72
N HIS A 245 20.50 -14.74 -34.56
CA HIS A 245 20.57 -15.93 -35.42
C HIS A 245 19.28 -16.77 -35.41
N ARG A 246 18.67 -16.97 -34.26
CA ARG A 246 17.36 -17.68 -34.18
C ARG A 246 16.25 -16.97 -34.93
N ILE A 247 16.17 -15.65 -34.82
CA ILE A 247 15.13 -14.86 -35.48
C ILE A 247 15.32 -14.85 -37.00
N VAL A 248 16.56 -14.60 -37.47
CA VAL A 248 16.87 -14.63 -38.89
C VAL A 248 16.63 -16.03 -39.48
N ALA A 249 17.01 -17.09 -38.81
CA ALA A 249 16.73 -18.46 -39.24
C ALA A 249 15.22 -18.78 -39.31
N ALA A 250 14.44 -18.33 -38.32
CA ALA A 250 12.99 -18.51 -38.31
C ALA A 250 12.28 -17.66 -39.39
N ALA A 251 12.77 -16.45 -39.66
CA ALA A 251 12.26 -15.60 -40.75
C ALA A 251 12.52 -16.24 -42.12
N ARG A 252 13.73 -16.74 -42.36
CA ARG A 252 14.07 -17.45 -43.61
C ARG A 252 13.31 -18.77 -43.78
N ALA A 253 12.97 -19.45 -42.68
CA ALA A 253 12.15 -20.67 -42.70
C ALA A 253 10.65 -20.38 -42.91
N GLY A 254 10.23 -19.14 -43.03
CA GLY A 254 8.82 -18.76 -43.23
C GLY A 254 7.95 -18.95 -41.95
N VAL A 255 8.54 -19.33 -40.85
CA VAL A 255 7.84 -19.60 -39.57
C VAL A 255 7.43 -18.30 -38.85
N LEU A 256 8.07 -17.17 -39.14
CA LEU A 256 7.82 -15.87 -38.50
C LEU A 256 6.50 -15.20 -38.95
N ARG A 257 5.86 -15.65 -39.99
CA ARG A 257 4.59 -15.08 -40.50
C ARG A 257 3.38 -15.34 -39.59
N THR A 258 3.47 -16.26 -38.62
CA THR A 258 2.36 -16.65 -37.75
C THR A 258 2.58 -16.40 -36.24
N THR A 259 3.78 -15.99 -35.81
CA THR A 259 4.09 -15.88 -34.37
C THR A 259 4.70 -14.54 -33.98
N THR A 260 4.77 -13.58 -34.89
CA THR A 260 5.27 -12.23 -34.53
C THR A 260 4.16 -11.35 -33.95
N GLY A 261 3.76 -11.66 -32.73
CA GLY A 261 3.44 -10.58 -31.82
C GLY A 261 4.72 -9.82 -31.47
N PRO A 262 4.65 -8.55 -31.09
CA PRO A 262 5.82 -7.74 -30.78
C PRO A 262 6.76 -8.51 -29.85
N VAL A 263 8.07 -8.42 -30.09
CA VAL A 263 9.11 -9.02 -29.24
C VAL A 263 8.93 -8.44 -27.84
N ARG A 264 8.10 -9.09 -27.03
CA ARG A 264 7.92 -8.75 -25.62
C ARG A 264 9.23 -9.06 -24.94
N THR A 265 10.00 -8.02 -24.73
CA THR A 265 11.03 -8.06 -23.68
C THR A 265 10.32 -8.38 -22.38
N GLN A 266 10.85 -9.31 -21.61
CA GLN A 266 10.38 -9.70 -20.28
C GLN A 266 10.27 -8.46 -19.38
N GLY A 267 9.09 -7.88 -19.35
CA GLY A 267 8.73 -6.71 -18.59
C GLY A 267 7.39 -6.24 -19.13
N ASP A 268 6.30 -6.88 -18.67
CA ASP A 268 4.94 -6.39 -18.90
C ASP A 268 4.71 -5.06 -18.17
N ASP A 269 5.59 -4.08 -18.39
CA ASP A 269 5.47 -2.73 -17.83
C ASP A 269 4.34 -1.93 -18.51
N HIS A 270 3.87 -2.37 -19.67
CA HIS A 270 2.77 -1.71 -20.39
C HIS A 270 1.39 -1.89 -19.76
N GLU A 271 1.18 -2.96 -19.01
CA GLU A 271 -0.09 -3.22 -18.31
C GLU A 271 -0.24 -2.37 -17.02
N ILE A 272 0.87 -1.77 -16.56
CA ILE A 272 0.93 -0.97 -15.32
C ILE A 272 0.60 0.50 -15.57
N VAL A 273 0.77 1.01 -16.80
CA VAL A 273 0.44 2.40 -17.14
C VAL A 273 -1.03 2.49 -17.53
N GLY A 274 -1.89 2.75 -16.56
CA GLY A 274 -3.33 2.96 -16.75
C GLY A 274 -3.64 4.02 -17.84
N SER A 275 -4.92 4.21 -18.20
CA SER A 275 -5.31 5.27 -19.13
C SER A 275 -4.92 6.64 -18.55
N ASP A 276 -4.35 7.52 -19.37
CA ASP A 276 -4.00 8.91 -19.04
C ASP A 276 -5.21 9.68 -18.47
N TRP A 277 -6.39 9.51 -19.05
CA TRP A 277 -7.64 10.08 -18.53
C TRP A 277 -8.05 9.49 -17.16
N THR A 278 -7.91 8.18 -16.98
CA THR A 278 -8.24 7.54 -15.70
C THR A 278 -7.30 8.01 -14.58
N ALA A 279 -6.02 8.16 -14.89
CA ALA A 279 -5.03 8.70 -13.96
C ALA A 279 -5.33 10.17 -13.60
N ALA A 280 -5.64 11.00 -14.59
CA ALA A 280 -5.99 12.40 -14.41
C ALA A 280 -7.24 12.57 -13.54
N ILE A 281 -8.33 11.85 -13.84
CA ILE A 281 -9.59 11.94 -13.10
C ILE A 281 -9.41 11.45 -11.66
N SER A 282 -8.70 10.34 -11.46
CA SER A 282 -8.42 9.84 -10.12
C SER A 282 -7.58 10.81 -9.31
N SER A 283 -6.56 11.42 -9.90
CA SER A 283 -5.72 12.42 -9.24
C SER A 283 -6.51 13.67 -8.86
N PHE A 284 -7.35 14.17 -9.78
CA PHE A 284 -8.28 15.27 -9.51
C PHE A 284 -9.21 14.95 -8.32
N LEU A 285 -9.90 13.80 -8.36
CA LEU A 285 -10.86 13.43 -7.32
C LEU A 285 -10.20 13.22 -5.96
N LEU A 286 -9.00 12.65 -5.94
CA LEU A 286 -8.28 12.39 -4.71
C LEU A 286 -7.79 13.69 -4.06
N PHE A 287 -7.25 14.61 -4.84
CA PHE A 287 -6.92 15.94 -4.33
C PHE A 287 -8.16 16.67 -3.82
N ALA A 288 -9.24 16.73 -4.61
CA ALA A 288 -10.48 17.39 -4.24
C ALA A 288 -11.07 16.81 -2.95
N SER A 289 -11.01 15.48 -2.77
CA SER A 289 -11.49 14.81 -1.55
C SER A 289 -10.75 15.25 -0.29
N GLY A 290 -9.45 15.52 -0.40
CA GLY A 290 -8.66 16.08 0.68
C GLY A 290 -8.93 17.56 0.89
N ALA A 291 -8.91 18.32 -0.20
CA ALA A 291 -9.03 19.78 -0.18
C ALA A 291 -10.40 20.29 0.26
N ILE A 292 -11.47 19.48 0.15
CA ILE A 292 -12.80 19.85 0.62
C ILE A 292 -12.87 19.92 2.16
N ILE A 293 -12.13 19.03 2.86
CA ILE A 293 -12.25 18.86 4.32
C ILE A 293 -11.99 20.16 5.09
N PRO A 294 -10.90 20.91 4.85
CA PRO A 294 -10.68 22.17 5.55
C PRO A 294 -11.73 23.25 5.24
N VAL A 295 -12.48 23.15 4.14
CA VAL A 295 -13.49 24.13 3.73
C VAL A 295 -14.87 23.82 4.32
N LEU A 296 -15.13 22.57 4.71
CA LEU A 296 -16.42 22.12 5.24
C LEU A 296 -17.03 23.03 6.30
N PRO A 297 -16.29 23.53 7.32
CA PRO A 297 -16.89 24.40 8.34
C PRO A 297 -17.54 25.64 7.74
N TRP A 298 -16.94 26.27 6.76
CA TRP A 298 -17.48 27.44 6.10
C TRP A 298 -18.65 27.10 5.16
N ILE A 299 -18.63 25.93 4.50
CA ILE A 299 -19.74 25.41 3.71
C ILE A 299 -20.99 25.22 4.60
N PHE A 300 -20.81 24.75 5.82
CA PHE A 300 -21.90 24.59 6.79
C PHE A 300 -22.23 25.86 7.59
N GLY A 301 -21.70 27.02 7.18
CA GLY A 301 -22.04 28.31 7.75
C GLY A 301 -21.33 28.65 9.06
N LEU A 302 -20.37 27.88 9.50
CA LEU A 302 -19.52 28.23 10.64
C LEU A 302 -18.64 29.44 10.30
N GLN A 303 -18.36 30.27 11.29
CA GLN A 303 -17.61 31.53 11.09
C GLN A 303 -16.56 31.74 12.18
N GLY A 304 -15.62 32.62 11.89
CA GLY A 304 -14.59 33.04 12.84
C GLY A 304 -13.78 31.89 13.45
N THR A 305 -13.44 32.01 14.72
CA THR A 305 -12.60 31.03 15.44
C THR A 305 -13.22 29.63 15.48
N THR A 306 -14.54 29.52 15.54
CA THR A 306 -15.23 28.23 15.55
C THR A 306 -14.98 27.46 14.26
N ALA A 307 -15.06 28.10 13.09
CA ALA A 307 -14.77 27.48 11.81
C ALA A 307 -13.31 27.00 11.73
N VAL A 308 -12.38 27.82 12.19
CA VAL A 308 -10.95 27.50 12.24
C VAL A 308 -10.68 26.28 13.12
N VAL A 309 -11.23 26.25 14.34
CA VAL A 309 -11.01 25.12 15.27
C VAL A 309 -11.59 23.83 14.69
N VAL A 310 -12.80 23.87 14.12
CA VAL A 310 -13.41 22.69 13.49
C VAL A 310 -12.61 22.24 12.29
N ALA A 311 -12.11 23.15 11.44
CA ALA A 311 -11.23 22.80 10.31
C ALA A 311 -9.95 22.10 10.77
N LEU A 312 -9.29 22.65 11.80
CA LEU A 312 -8.08 22.04 12.39
C LEU A 312 -8.35 20.63 12.92
N VAL A 313 -9.46 20.43 13.62
CA VAL A 313 -9.84 19.11 14.17
C VAL A 313 -10.10 18.11 13.03
N LEU A 314 -10.92 18.48 12.04
CA LEU A 314 -11.24 17.60 10.91
C LEU A 314 -9.99 17.22 10.11
N VAL A 315 -9.16 18.21 9.77
CA VAL A 315 -7.92 17.96 9.04
C VAL A 315 -6.92 17.19 9.91
N GLY A 316 -6.84 17.47 11.21
CA GLY A 316 -6.00 16.73 12.14
C GLY A 316 -6.35 15.24 12.17
N VAL A 317 -7.64 14.90 12.27
CA VAL A 317 -8.12 13.50 12.21
C VAL A 317 -7.80 12.88 10.84
N ALA A 318 -8.01 13.61 9.74
CA ALA A 318 -7.70 13.11 8.40
C ALA A 318 -6.20 12.85 8.22
N LEU A 319 -5.31 13.75 8.64
CA LEU A 319 -3.86 13.60 8.57
C LEU A 319 -3.34 12.45 9.45
N LEU A 320 -3.91 12.28 10.65
CA LEU A 320 -3.58 11.14 11.50
C LEU A 320 -4.00 9.83 10.84
N SER A 321 -5.19 9.79 10.23
CA SER A 321 -5.72 8.60 9.54
C SER A 321 -4.88 8.23 8.32
N THR A 322 -4.58 9.20 7.44
CA THR A 322 -3.74 8.98 6.24
C THR A 322 -2.31 8.59 6.63
N GLY A 323 -1.73 9.24 7.62
CA GLY A 323 -0.39 8.91 8.12
C GLY A 323 -0.32 7.53 8.77
N ALA A 324 -1.35 7.13 9.53
CA ALA A 324 -1.46 5.78 10.11
C ALA A 324 -1.61 4.72 9.00
N MET A 325 -2.45 4.99 7.99
CA MET A 325 -2.65 4.12 6.83
C MET A 325 -1.34 3.87 6.07
N VAL A 326 -0.59 4.94 5.78
CA VAL A 326 0.76 4.84 5.18
C VAL A 326 1.71 4.06 6.08
N GLY A 327 1.62 4.25 7.40
CA GLY A 327 2.40 3.49 8.38
C GLY A 327 2.17 2.00 8.27
N ILE A 328 0.91 1.58 8.29
CA ILE A 328 0.49 0.18 8.20
C ILE A 328 0.94 -0.44 6.88
N LEU A 329 0.65 0.21 5.74
CA LEU A 329 0.99 -0.32 4.42
C LEU A 329 2.48 -0.45 4.17
N SER A 330 3.29 0.42 4.77
CA SER A 330 4.75 0.36 4.60
C SER A 330 5.45 -0.49 5.67
N GLY A 331 4.68 -1.18 6.55
CA GLY A 331 5.24 -2.04 7.59
C GLY A 331 5.99 -1.29 8.71
N GLY A 332 5.76 0.03 8.84
CA GLY A 332 6.37 0.87 9.87
C GLY A 332 5.41 1.23 11.00
N PRO A 333 5.90 1.86 12.08
CA PRO A 333 5.07 2.22 13.24
C PRO A 333 4.00 3.27 12.84
N PRO A 334 2.69 2.93 12.91
CA PRO A 334 1.62 3.78 12.42
C PRO A 334 1.55 5.13 13.15
N LEU A 335 1.69 5.12 14.47
CA LEU A 335 1.59 6.33 15.30
C LEU A 335 2.67 7.36 14.96
N ARG A 336 3.92 6.92 14.80
CA ARG A 336 5.04 7.83 14.47
C ARG A 336 4.82 8.51 13.11
N ARG A 337 4.28 7.79 12.14
CA ARG A 337 3.99 8.32 10.79
C ARG A 337 2.77 9.24 10.81
N ALA A 338 1.74 8.89 11.57
CA ALA A 338 0.57 9.74 11.79
C ALA A 338 0.97 11.09 12.42
N LEU A 339 1.76 11.07 13.49
CA LEU A 339 2.23 12.28 14.16
C LEU A 339 3.15 13.13 13.27
N ARG A 340 4.02 12.49 12.49
CA ARG A 340 4.85 13.20 11.50
C ARG A 340 3.98 13.92 10.47
N GLN A 341 2.95 13.26 9.96
CA GLN A 341 2.04 13.83 8.96
C GLN A 341 1.28 15.03 9.53
N LEU A 342 0.79 14.90 10.77
CA LEU A 342 0.14 15.99 11.50
C LEU A 342 1.08 17.18 11.69
N ALA A 343 2.31 16.93 12.12
CA ALA A 343 3.30 17.98 12.36
C ALA A 343 3.65 18.74 11.07
N ILE A 344 3.81 18.05 9.94
CA ILE A 344 4.06 18.68 8.64
C ILE A 344 2.85 19.53 8.22
N GLY A 345 1.64 18.98 8.26
CA GLY A 345 0.43 19.70 7.85
C GLY A 345 0.13 20.92 8.69
N PHE A 346 0.22 20.81 10.01
CA PHE A 346 -0.01 21.94 10.90
C PHE A 346 1.16 22.94 10.89
N GLY A 347 2.39 22.49 10.63
CA GLY A 347 3.53 23.38 10.42
C GLY A 347 3.34 24.28 9.19
N ALA A 348 2.91 23.71 8.07
CA ALA A 348 2.58 24.49 6.86
C ALA A 348 1.44 25.48 7.11
N ALA A 349 0.37 25.04 7.77
CA ALA A 349 -0.76 25.89 8.12
C ALA A 349 -0.37 27.03 9.09
N ALA A 350 0.50 26.77 10.06
CA ALA A 350 1.01 27.78 10.98
C ALA A 350 1.83 28.86 10.26
N ILE A 351 2.68 28.47 9.29
CA ILE A 351 3.48 29.43 8.52
C ILE A 351 2.54 30.36 7.73
N THR A 352 1.55 29.81 7.02
CA THR A 352 0.63 30.65 6.23
C THR A 352 -0.29 31.49 7.11
N TYR A 353 -0.69 30.99 8.27
CA TYR A 353 -1.45 31.76 9.26
C TYR A 353 -0.67 32.97 9.76
N VAL A 354 0.61 32.78 10.11
CA VAL A 354 1.50 33.91 10.51
C VAL A 354 1.67 34.91 9.39
N LEU A 355 1.87 34.45 8.15
CA LEU A 355 1.90 35.34 6.98
C LEU A 355 0.60 36.12 6.84
N GLY A 356 -0.56 35.49 6.99
CA GLY A 356 -1.86 36.16 6.97
C GLY A 356 -2.00 37.25 8.03
N LEU A 357 -1.52 37.01 9.26
CA LEU A 357 -1.49 38.02 10.31
C LEU A 357 -0.61 39.23 9.93
N VAL A 358 0.58 38.98 9.37
CA VAL A 358 1.50 40.07 8.97
C VAL A 358 0.88 40.94 7.87
N PHE A 359 0.27 40.33 6.87
CA PHE A 359 -0.38 41.08 5.78
C PHE A 359 -1.72 41.70 6.21
N GLY A 360 -2.46 41.09 7.14
CA GLY A 360 -3.71 41.61 7.66
C GLY A 360 -3.54 42.88 8.51
N VAL A 361 -2.46 42.97 9.29
CA VAL A 361 -2.16 44.15 10.13
C VAL A 361 -1.66 45.35 9.30
N GLY A 362 -1.12 45.10 8.10
CA GLY A 362 -0.62 46.16 7.21
C GLY A 362 -1.66 46.74 6.23
N ALA A 363 -2.88 46.20 6.23
CA ALA A 363 -3.96 46.60 5.33
C ALA A 363 -5.04 47.49 5.97
N VAL A 364 -4.82 47.97 7.20
CA VAL A 364 -5.70 48.93 7.93
C VAL A 364 -5.07 50.31 7.91
#